data_bb7792425291ef09e434bb6828dfafb9
#
_entry.id   bb7792425291ef09e434bb6828dfafb9
#
_cell.length_a   1.000
_cell.length_b   1.000
_cell.length_c   1.000
_cell.angle_alpha   90.00
_cell.angle_beta   90.00
_cell.angle_gamma   90.00
#
_symmetry.space_group_name_H-M   'P 1'
#
loop_
_entity.id
_entity.type
_entity.pdbx_description
1 polymer ?
#
loop_
_entity_poly.entity_id
_entity_poly.type
_entity_poly.pdbx_seq_one_letter_code
_entity_poly.pdbx_strand_id
1 'polypeptide(L)'
;YFKMMKRLNLLAGYLVVLCVLLSSCATASFSKYKGVGRVKRYDFYSVQLPDSFDGFRVAFASDFHYESRFTARRLPGMCQALRSLDADVLLLGGDYRGRNGGDVTQLFQALKTVETPCGTYAVMGNHERGQADSLARKVMQATGVHLLEHEVDTLWRGKEYILLCGIRNPFDLKRNGVSPTLALQEEDFVLMLVHTPDYVEDVSVAHTDLALAGHTHGGQVS
;
A
#
# COMPACT_ATOMS: atom_id res chain seq x y z
N TYR A 1 -4.76 0.28 7.28
CA TYR A 1 -5.96 -0.37 6.77
C TYR A 1 -6.93 0.66 6.22
N PHE A 2 -7.29 0.51 4.95
CA PHE A 2 -8.22 1.38 4.25
C PHE A 2 -9.46 0.58 3.87
N LYS A 3 -10.62 1.16 4.07
CA LYS A 3 -11.88 0.68 3.52
C LYS A 3 -12.31 1.65 2.44
N MET A 4 -12.48 1.16 1.21
CA MET A 4 -12.96 1.93 0.08
C MET A 4 -14.48 1.88 0.05
N MET A 5 -15.14 3.02 -0.16
CA MET A 5 -16.59 3.11 -0.17
C MET A 5 -17.06 4.05 -1.29
N LYS A 6 -18.12 3.68 -1.98
CA LYS A 6 -18.74 4.49 -3.02
C LYS A 6 -19.65 5.54 -2.40
N ARG A 7 -19.57 6.79 -2.89
CA ARG A 7 -20.57 7.81 -2.53
C ARG A 7 -21.85 7.59 -3.33
N LEU A 8 -22.99 7.49 -2.66
CA LEU A 8 -24.29 7.59 -3.31
C LEU A 8 -24.52 9.03 -3.78
N ASN A 9 -24.81 9.21 -5.08
CA ASN A 9 -25.32 10.47 -5.61
C ASN A 9 -26.75 10.68 -5.13
N LEU A 10 -26.94 11.48 -4.08
CA LEU A 10 -28.25 12.05 -3.77
C LEU A 10 -28.41 13.33 -4.58
N LEU A 11 -29.21 13.24 -5.65
CA LEU A 11 -29.77 14.38 -6.36
C LEU A 11 -30.75 15.10 -5.41
N ALA A 12 -30.37 16.25 -4.89
CA ALA A 12 -31.29 17.32 -4.54
C ALA A 12 -30.52 18.61 -4.24
N GLY A 13 -30.91 19.63 -4.90
CA GLY A 13 -30.58 20.99 -5.04
C GLY A 13 -30.05 21.84 -3.89
N TYR A 14 -29.21 22.77 -4.33
CA TYR A 14 -28.91 24.12 -3.83
C TYR A 14 -28.31 24.34 -2.45
N LEU A 15 -27.10 24.87 -2.52
CA LEU A 15 -26.49 25.87 -1.65
C LEU A 15 -26.20 25.43 -0.21
N VAL A 16 -24.97 25.04 0.02
CA VAL A 16 -24.13 25.61 1.09
C VAL A 16 -22.68 25.33 0.73
N VAL A 17 -21.88 26.39 0.52
CA VAL A 17 -20.43 26.34 0.67
C VAL A 17 -20.19 26.05 2.15
N LEU A 18 -20.02 24.78 2.47
CA LEU A 18 -19.51 24.38 3.77
C LEU A 18 -18.24 23.57 3.49
N CYS A 19 -17.13 24.09 3.98
CA CYS A 19 -15.87 23.35 4.05
C CYS A 19 -16.16 21.90 4.45
N VAL A 20 -16.13 21.00 3.49
CA VAL A 20 -15.98 19.58 3.79
C VAL A 20 -14.55 19.42 4.26
N LEU A 21 -14.33 19.70 5.54
CA LEU A 21 -13.26 19.11 6.27
C LEU A 21 -13.44 17.60 6.03
N LEU A 22 -12.53 17.02 5.26
CA LEU A 22 -12.35 15.58 5.17
C LEU A 22 -12.05 15.11 6.60
N SER A 23 -13.09 14.89 7.38
CA SER A 23 -12.97 14.12 8.60
C SER A 23 -12.84 12.66 8.16
N SER A 24 -11.65 12.34 7.65
CA SER A 24 -11.15 10.98 7.65
C SER A 24 -11.22 10.55 9.12
N CYS A 25 -12.24 9.82 9.47
CA CYS A 25 -12.36 9.28 10.82
C CYS A 25 -11.30 8.19 10.98
N ALA A 26 -10.07 8.61 11.26
CA ALA A 26 -8.99 7.69 11.54
C ALA A 26 -9.17 7.16 12.96
N THR A 27 -9.62 5.92 13.08
CA THR A 27 -9.62 5.23 14.38
C THR A 27 -8.32 4.46 14.54
N ALA A 28 -7.53 4.79 15.54
CA ALA A 28 -6.34 4.04 15.91
C ALA A 28 -6.65 3.17 17.13
N SER A 29 -6.49 1.87 16.99
CA SER A 29 -6.59 0.93 18.10
C SER A 29 -5.24 0.30 18.41
N PHE A 30 -4.95 0.09 19.71
CA PHE A 30 -3.81 -0.75 20.07
C PHE A 30 -4.07 -2.18 19.64
N SER A 31 -3.08 -2.77 18.96
CA SER A 31 -3.19 -4.16 18.55
C SER A 31 -3.08 -5.09 19.75
N LYS A 32 -3.97 -6.08 19.82
CA LYS A 32 -3.87 -7.18 20.79
C LYS A 32 -2.76 -8.20 20.46
N TYR A 33 -2.14 -8.05 19.30
CA TYR A 33 -1.13 -9.00 18.82
C TYR A 33 0.27 -8.58 19.26
N LYS A 34 1.01 -9.54 19.79
CA LYS A 34 2.37 -9.30 20.32
C LYS A 34 3.30 -8.74 19.25
N GLY A 35 3.92 -7.61 19.54
CA GLY A 35 4.88 -6.97 18.65
C GLY A 35 4.27 -6.07 17.58
N VAL A 36 2.95 -5.93 17.56
CA VAL A 36 2.22 -4.97 16.74
C VAL A 36 1.71 -3.86 17.63
N GLY A 37 2.07 -2.61 17.34
CA GLY A 37 1.68 -1.44 18.12
C GLY A 37 0.25 -1.00 17.80
N ARG A 38 0.10 -0.07 16.89
CA ARG A 38 -1.20 0.47 16.49
C ARG A 38 -1.58 0.01 15.10
N VAL A 39 -2.85 -0.35 14.92
CA VAL A 39 -3.49 -0.49 13.62
C VAL A 39 -4.33 0.76 13.38
N LYS A 40 -4.00 1.51 12.34
CA LYS A 40 -4.78 2.66 11.90
C LYS A 40 -5.77 2.21 10.85
N ARG A 41 -6.99 2.71 10.91
CA ARG A 41 -8.05 2.48 9.94
C ARG A 41 -8.49 3.80 9.36
N TYR A 42 -8.66 3.82 8.04
CA TYR A 42 -9.16 4.95 7.28
C TYR A 42 -10.29 4.48 6.38
N ASP A 43 -11.33 5.26 6.26
CA ASP A 43 -12.38 5.05 5.29
C ASP A 43 -12.19 6.09 4.16
N PHE A 44 -12.07 5.59 2.92
CA PHE A 44 -11.88 6.41 1.73
C PHE A 44 -13.12 6.33 0.85
N TYR A 45 -13.57 7.46 0.33
CA TYR A 45 -14.80 7.58 -0.45
C TYR A 45 -14.49 8.21 -1.80
N SER A 46 -14.95 7.58 -2.89
CA SER A 46 -14.87 8.12 -4.24
C SER A 46 -16.12 7.79 -5.04
N VAL A 47 -16.50 8.69 -5.93
CA VAL A 47 -17.56 8.44 -6.91
C VAL A 47 -17.08 7.61 -8.10
N GLN A 48 -15.78 7.63 -8.36
CA GLN A 48 -15.13 6.87 -9.44
C GLN A 48 -14.93 5.39 -9.06
N LEU A 49 -15.06 5.05 -7.76
CA LEU A 49 -14.92 3.67 -7.35
C LEU A 49 -16.06 2.81 -7.93
N PRO A 50 -15.75 1.70 -8.65
CA PRO A 50 -16.76 0.80 -9.18
C PRO A 50 -17.64 0.20 -8.07
N ASP A 51 -18.90 -0.11 -8.40
CA ASP A 51 -19.89 -0.59 -7.41
C ASP A 51 -19.44 -1.83 -6.65
N SER A 52 -18.83 -2.78 -7.36
CA SER A 52 -18.33 -4.01 -6.74
C SER A 52 -17.22 -3.77 -5.73
N PHE A 53 -16.55 -2.62 -5.77
CA PHE A 53 -15.50 -2.26 -4.82
C PHE A 53 -16.01 -1.56 -3.57
N ASP A 54 -17.32 -1.33 -3.42
CA ASP A 54 -17.85 -0.85 -2.16
C ASP A 54 -17.52 -1.84 -1.02
N GLY A 55 -16.92 -1.31 0.02
CA GLY A 55 -16.41 -2.12 1.14
C GLY A 55 -15.10 -2.85 0.91
N PHE A 56 -14.42 -2.66 -0.24
CA PHE A 56 -13.11 -3.23 -0.51
C PHE A 56 -12.07 -2.81 0.53
N ARG A 57 -11.31 -3.75 1.04
CA ARG A 57 -10.37 -3.55 2.14
C ARG A 57 -8.94 -3.71 1.68
N VAL A 58 -8.15 -2.68 1.88
CA VAL A 58 -6.71 -2.66 1.57
C VAL A 58 -5.92 -2.71 2.88
N ALA A 59 -5.16 -3.78 3.09
CA ALA A 59 -4.14 -3.80 4.13
C ALA A 59 -2.85 -3.20 3.57
N PHE A 60 -2.26 -2.25 4.29
CA PHE A 60 -0.97 -1.66 3.93
C PHE A 60 0.03 -1.84 5.06
N ALA A 61 1.23 -2.32 4.73
CA ALA A 61 2.34 -2.49 5.66
C ALA A 61 3.65 -2.08 4.99
N SER A 62 4.51 -1.34 5.70
CA SER A 62 5.76 -0.81 5.17
C SER A 62 6.82 -0.72 6.26
N ASP A 63 8.08 -0.47 5.87
CA ASP A 63 9.18 -0.12 6.75
C ASP A 63 9.43 -1.15 7.86
N PHE A 64 9.45 -2.42 7.48
CA PHE A 64 9.70 -3.52 8.42
C PHE A 64 11.08 -3.43 9.05
N HIS A 65 12.09 -3.03 8.27
CA HIS A 65 13.49 -3.01 8.72
C HIS A 65 13.86 -4.30 9.43
N TYR A 66 13.52 -5.43 8.80
CA TYR A 66 13.68 -6.77 9.37
C TYR A 66 15.12 -7.03 9.80
N GLU A 67 15.26 -7.71 10.95
CA GLU A 67 16.52 -8.00 11.67
C GLU A 67 17.27 -6.73 12.18
N SER A 68 16.59 -5.60 12.19
CA SER A 68 17.12 -4.39 12.85
C SER A 68 16.14 -3.88 13.89
N ARG A 69 14.97 -3.38 13.48
CA ARG A 69 13.91 -2.91 14.40
C ARG A 69 12.80 -3.94 14.58
N PHE A 70 12.57 -4.76 13.56
CA PHE A 70 11.55 -5.79 13.54
C PHE A 70 12.21 -7.17 13.42
N THR A 71 12.07 -8.01 14.44
CA THR A 71 12.75 -9.30 14.53
C THR A 71 11.82 -10.48 14.27
N ALA A 72 12.37 -11.66 13.99
CA ALA A 72 11.63 -12.89 13.75
C ALA A 72 10.58 -13.20 14.84
N ARG A 73 10.84 -12.82 16.08
CA ARG A 73 9.90 -13.02 17.21
C ARG A 73 8.58 -12.28 17.06
N ARG A 74 8.53 -11.25 16.20
CA ARG A 74 7.32 -10.43 15.95
C ARG A 74 6.51 -10.92 14.75
N LEU A 75 7.09 -11.76 13.89
CA LEU A 75 6.43 -12.24 12.67
C LEU A 75 5.06 -12.90 12.94
N PRO A 76 4.92 -13.83 13.92
CA PRO A 76 3.63 -14.46 14.16
C PRO A 76 2.52 -13.46 14.54
N GLY A 77 2.84 -12.51 15.41
CA GLY A 77 1.89 -11.47 15.83
C GLY A 77 1.51 -10.54 14.68
N MET A 78 2.47 -10.15 13.85
CA MET A 78 2.23 -9.36 12.64
C MET A 78 1.30 -10.10 11.67
N CYS A 79 1.59 -11.36 11.35
CA CYS A 79 0.75 -12.13 10.43
C CYS A 79 -0.66 -12.34 11.00
N GLN A 80 -0.80 -12.55 12.31
CA GLN A 80 -2.11 -12.62 12.96
C GLN A 80 -2.87 -11.28 12.85
N ALA A 81 -2.17 -10.15 13.05
CA ALA A 81 -2.76 -8.84 12.90
C ALA A 81 -3.24 -8.60 11.46
N LEU A 82 -2.39 -8.88 10.46
CA LEU A 82 -2.73 -8.71 9.05
C LEU A 82 -3.94 -9.59 8.66
N ARG A 83 -3.95 -10.87 9.03
CA ARG A 83 -5.10 -11.76 8.79
C ARG A 83 -6.39 -11.25 9.43
N SER A 84 -6.30 -10.65 10.62
CA SER A 84 -7.49 -10.12 11.32
C SER A 84 -8.10 -8.89 10.66
N LEU A 85 -7.43 -8.28 9.70
CA LEU A 85 -7.96 -7.16 8.92
C LEU A 85 -8.99 -7.61 7.89
N ASP A 86 -8.99 -8.90 7.53
CA ASP A 86 -9.88 -9.47 6.52
C ASP A 86 -9.83 -8.62 5.23
N ALA A 87 -8.59 -8.39 4.76
CA ALA A 87 -8.35 -7.52 3.64
C ALA A 87 -8.49 -8.24 2.31
N ASP A 88 -8.97 -7.55 1.29
CA ASP A 88 -9.10 -8.06 -0.07
C ASP A 88 -7.73 -8.08 -0.79
N VAL A 89 -6.84 -7.16 -0.44
CA VAL A 89 -5.47 -7.07 -0.97
C VAL A 89 -4.50 -6.66 0.13
N LEU A 90 -3.27 -7.20 0.07
CA LEU A 90 -2.16 -6.77 0.92
C LEU A 90 -1.13 -5.99 0.08
N LEU A 91 -0.86 -4.75 0.48
CA LEU A 91 0.11 -3.87 -0.17
C LEU A 91 1.32 -3.67 0.74
N LEU A 92 2.52 -3.88 0.20
CA LEU A 92 3.79 -3.79 0.90
C LEU A 92 4.61 -2.61 0.36
N GLY A 93 4.84 -1.62 1.20
CA GLY A 93 5.35 -0.30 0.84
C GLY A 93 6.88 -0.15 0.84
N GLY A 94 7.67 -1.23 0.87
CA GLY A 94 9.13 -1.16 0.81
C GLY A 94 9.84 -1.15 2.18
N ASP A 95 11.15 -1.04 2.15
CA ASP A 95 12.06 -1.07 3.31
C ASP A 95 11.89 -2.33 4.16
N TYR A 96 12.02 -3.48 3.51
CA TYR A 96 11.86 -4.79 4.14
C TYR A 96 13.03 -5.14 5.05
N ARG A 97 14.26 -4.81 4.64
CA ARG A 97 15.49 -5.11 5.40
C ARG A 97 15.95 -3.93 6.26
N GLY A 98 16.66 -4.24 7.35
CA GLY A 98 17.34 -3.24 8.15
C GLY A 98 18.64 -2.73 7.53
N ARG A 99 19.23 -1.65 8.10
CA ARG A 99 20.47 -1.02 7.61
C ARG A 99 21.67 -1.96 7.51
N ASN A 100 21.79 -2.85 8.49
CA ASN A 100 22.98 -3.73 8.61
C ASN A 100 22.92 -4.98 7.74
N GLY A 101 22.00 -5.02 6.79
CA GLY A 101 21.72 -6.21 6.02
C GLY A 101 20.74 -7.12 6.76
N GLY A 102 20.44 -8.24 6.18
CA GLY A 102 19.52 -9.23 6.74
C GLY A 102 18.86 -9.99 5.61
N ASP A 103 18.69 -11.27 5.84
CA ASP A 103 17.94 -12.12 4.94
C ASP A 103 16.44 -11.92 5.18
N VAL A 104 15.75 -11.41 4.18
CA VAL A 104 14.30 -11.17 4.23
C VAL A 104 13.46 -12.42 3.97
N THR A 105 14.09 -13.57 3.78
CA THR A 105 13.42 -14.84 3.47
C THR A 105 12.37 -15.20 4.51
N GLN A 106 12.71 -15.14 5.79
CA GLN A 106 11.77 -15.46 6.87
C GLN A 106 10.60 -14.47 6.92
N LEU A 107 10.84 -13.18 6.64
CA LEU A 107 9.78 -12.17 6.56
C LEU A 107 8.75 -12.52 5.48
N PHE A 108 9.21 -12.78 4.25
CA PHE A 108 8.31 -13.09 3.13
C PHE A 108 7.66 -14.47 3.26
N GLN A 109 8.35 -15.46 3.82
CA GLN A 109 7.75 -16.74 4.16
C GLN A 109 6.62 -16.59 5.18
N ALA A 110 6.78 -15.73 6.17
CA ALA A 110 5.72 -15.41 7.12
C ALA A 110 4.57 -14.66 6.43
N LEU A 111 4.86 -13.63 5.62
CA LEU A 111 3.86 -12.86 4.87
C LEU A 111 3.06 -13.74 3.90
N LYS A 112 3.67 -14.74 3.28
CA LYS A 112 2.96 -15.73 2.44
C LYS A 112 1.79 -16.42 3.14
N THR A 113 1.82 -16.50 4.49
CA THR A 113 0.70 -17.06 5.28
C THR A 113 -0.48 -16.11 5.43
N VAL A 114 -0.36 -14.88 4.95
CA VAL A 114 -1.43 -13.87 4.93
C VAL A 114 -2.06 -13.89 3.54
N GLU A 115 -3.06 -14.75 3.40
CA GLU A 115 -3.79 -14.88 2.14
C GLU A 115 -4.83 -13.78 2.02
N THR A 116 -4.92 -13.19 0.83
CA THR A 116 -5.93 -12.18 0.46
C THR A 116 -6.49 -12.51 -0.92
N PRO A 117 -7.79 -12.26 -1.19
CA PRO A 117 -8.44 -12.61 -2.46
C PRO A 117 -7.73 -12.06 -3.70
N CYS A 118 -7.23 -10.82 -3.63
CA CYS A 118 -6.52 -10.17 -4.73
C CYS A 118 -4.98 -10.32 -4.63
N GLY A 119 -4.48 -11.12 -3.68
CA GLY A 119 -3.04 -11.37 -3.53
C GLY A 119 -2.28 -10.28 -2.78
N THR A 120 -0.95 -10.36 -2.87
CA THR A 120 -0.02 -9.45 -2.20
C THR A 120 0.84 -8.75 -3.24
N TYR A 121 0.87 -7.43 -3.18
CA TYR A 121 1.67 -6.57 -4.06
C TYR A 121 2.71 -5.80 -3.26
N ALA A 122 3.83 -5.48 -3.89
CA ALA A 122 4.97 -4.86 -3.24
C ALA A 122 5.64 -3.83 -4.15
N VAL A 123 6.24 -2.81 -3.54
CA VAL A 123 7.25 -1.95 -4.18
C VAL A 123 8.53 -2.01 -3.37
N MET A 124 9.67 -1.69 -3.99
CA MET A 124 10.96 -1.61 -3.30
C MET A 124 11.10 -0.26 -2.60
N GLY A 125 11.77 -0.29 -1.43
CA GLY A 125 12.18 0.91 -0.71
C GLY A 125 13.66 1.27 -0.95
N ASN A 126 14.13 2.27 -0.21
CA ASN A 126 15.50 2.74 -0.36
C ASN A 126 16.55 1.83 0.32
N HIS A 127 16.11 0.90 1.15
CA HIS A 127 16.99 -0.11 1.75
C HIS A 127 17.25 -1.30 0.82
N GLU A 128 16.42 -1.51 -0.20
CA GLU A 128 16.62 -2.57 -1.20
C GLU A 128 17.52 -2.07 -2.33
N ARG A 129 18.86 -2.15 -2.14
CA ARG A 129 19.87 -1.75 -3.11
C ARG A 129 20.90 -2.84 -3.35
N GLY A 130 21.40 -2.94 -4.58
CA GLY A 130 22.45 -3.88 -4.95
C GLY A 130 22.06 -5.33 -4.72
N GLN A 131 22.88 -6.10 -3.98
CA GLN A 131 22.59 -7.51 -3.69
C GLN A 131 21.29 -7.72 -2.90
N ALA A 132 20.90 -6.76 -2.06
CA ALA A 132 19.65 -6.82 -1.31
C ALA A 132 18.41 -6.74 -2.21
N ASP A 133 18.46 -5.93 -3.24
CA ASP A 133 17.42 -5.86 -4.25
C ASP A 133 17.25 -7.23 -4.93
N SER A 134 18.34 -7.85 -5.36
CA SER A 134 18.31 -9.17 -6.01
C SER A 134 17.77 -10.27 -5.10
N LEU A 135 18.12 -10.25 -3.82
CA LEU A 135 17.60 -11.22 -2.84
C LEU A 135 16.11 -11.02 -2.61
N ALA A 136 15.68 -9.78 -2.36
CA ALA A 136 14.27 -9.46 -2.13
C ALA A 136 13.40 -9.91 -3.32
N ARG A 137 13.80 -9.64 -4.57
CA ARG A 137 13.11 -10.09 -5.78
C ARG A 137 12.92 -11.60 -5.83
N LYS A 138 14.02 -12.36 -5.61
CA LYS A 138 13.98 -13.83 -5.62
C LYS A 138 13.00 -14.37 -4.58
N VAL A 139 13.01 -13.78 -3.40
CA VAL A 139 12.17 -14.24 -2.29
C VAL A 139 10.71 -13.86 -2.55
N MET A 140 10.42 -12.65 -3.04
CA MET A 140 9.07 -12.23 -3.45
C MET A 140 8.51 -13.17 -4.49
N GLN A 141 9.26 -13.44 -5.56
CA GLN A 141 8.86 -14.40 -6.60
C GLN A 141 8.58 -15.79 -6.03
N ALA A 142 9.44 -16.31 -5.15
CA ALA A 142 9.28 -17.63 -4.53
C ALA A 142 8.08 -17.70 -3.56
N THR A 143 7.64 -16.57 -3.04
CA THR A 143 6.53 -16.47 -2.09
C THR A 143 5.21 -16.00 -2.71
N GLY A 144 5.20 -15.72 -4.02
CA GLY A 144 3.99 -15.29 -4.75
C GLY A 144 3.62 -13.83 -4.52
N VAL A 145 4.58 -13.00 -4.11
CA VAL A 145 4.39 -11.55 -4.00
C VAL A 145 4.62 -10.91 -5.36
N HIS A 146 3.67 -10.11 -5.83
CA HIS A 146 3.75 -9.36 -7.07
C HIS A 146 4.54 -8.07 -6.84
N LEU A 147 5.79 -8.04 -7.32
CA LEU A 147 6.60 -6.84 -7.25
C LEU A 147 6.25 -5.92 -8.43
N LEU A 148 5.82 -4.71 -8.11
CA LEU A 148 5.53 -3.67 -9.09
C LEU A 148 6.73 -2.73 -9.25
N GLU A 149 7.18 -2.55 -10.50
CA GLU A 149 8.38 -1.80 -10.82
C GLU A 149 8.12 -0.71 -11.85
N HIS A 150 7.42 0.34 -11.43
CA HIS A 150 7.03 1.43 -12.29
C HIS A 150 6.04 0.97 -13.36
N GLU A 151 5.04 0.24 -12.93
CA GLU A 151 4.06 -0.39 -13.80
C GLU A 151 2.66 -0.38 -13.16
N VAL A 152 1.67 -0.70 -13.96
CA VAL A 152 0.27 -0.77 -13.55
C VAL A 152 -0.22 -2.21 -13.70
N ASP A 153 -0.88 -2.71 -12.66
CA ASP A 153 -1.60 -3.98 -12.66
C ASP A 153 -3.09 -3.74 -12.38
N THR A 154 -3.90 -4.75 -12.57
CA THR A 154 -5.36 -4.66 -12.47
C THR A 154 -5.88 -5.54 -11.34
N LEU A 155 -6.58 -4.95 -10.38
CA LEU A 155 -7.29 -5.67 -9.34
C LEU A 155 -8.73 -5.89 -9.77
N TRP A 156 -9.13 -7.15 -9.91
CA TRP A 156 -10.48 -7.53 -10.33
C TRP A 156 -11.37 -7.88 -9.14
N ARG A 157 -12.61 -7.42 -9.19
CA ARG A 157 -13.66 -7.86 -8.27
C ARG A 157 -14.96 -8.10 -9.06
N GLY A 158 -15.28 -9.36 -9.29
CA GLY A 158 -16.36 -9.72 -10.19
C GLY A 158 -16.03 -9.36 -11.64
N LYS A 159 -16.81 -8.44 -12.22
CA LYS A 159 -16.63 -7.97 -13.62
C LYS A 159 -16.02 -6.58 -13.70
N GLU A 160 -15.79 -5.94 -12.57
CA GLU A 160 -15.23 -4.60 -12.47
C GLU A 160 -13.79 -4.66 -11.96
N TYR A 161 -13.05 -3.61 -12.19
CA TYR A 161 -11.65 -3.51 -11.79
C TYR A 161 -11.31 -2.12 -11.26
N ILE A 162 -10.21 -2.06 -10.55
CA ILE A 162 -9.44 -0.85 -10.26
C ILE A 162 -7.99 -1.08 -10.69
N LEU A 163 -7.26 -0.01 -10.95
CA LEU A 163 -5.86 -0.08 -11.32
C LEU A 163 -4.97 0.10 -10.09
N LEU A 164 -3.91 -0.69 -10.01
CA LEU A 164 -2.87 -0.60 -8.99
C LEU A 164 -1.56 -0.20 -9.65
N CYS A 165 -1.14 1.05 -9.46
CA CYS A 165 0.12 1.57 -9.97
C CYS A 165 1.20 1.44 -8.90
N GLY A 166 2.24 0.64 -9.16
CA GLY A 166 3.39 0.52 -8.29
C GLY A 166 4.58 1.33 -8.80
N ILE A 167 5.13 2.18 -7.94
CA ILE A 167 6.26 3.03 -8.30
C ILE A 167 7.56 2.39 -7.80
N ARG A 168 8.47 2.13 -8.72
CA ARG A 168 9.83 1.74 -8.39
C ARG A 168 10.46 2.83 -7.51
N ASN A 169 11.38 2.43 -6.61
CA ASN A 169 12.09 3.32 -5.69
C ASN A 169 12.33 4.71 -6.32
N PRO A 170 11.73 5.78 -5.77
CA PRO A 170 11.65 7.10 -6.40
C PRO A 170 12.97 7.88 -6.43
N PHE A 171 14.02 7.40 -5.78
CA PHE A 171 15.31 8.09 -5.77
C PHE A 171 16.05 8.09 -7.12
N ASP A 172 15.57 7.32 -8.11
CA ASP A 172 16.08 7.40 -9.48
C ASP A 172 15.08 8.15 -10.38
N LEU A 173 15.00 9.47 -10.19
CA LEU A 173 14.10 10.34 -10.96
C LEU A 173 14.39 10.33 -12.47
N LYS A 174 15.61 9.96 -12.90
CA LYS A 174 15.91 9.79 -14.33
C LYS A 174 15.12 8.65 -14.96
N ARG A 175 14.85 7.60 -14.19
CA ARG A 175 14.01 6.46 -14.62
C ARG A 175 12.55 6.64 -14.29
N ASN A 176 12.25 7.32 -13.18
CA ASN A 176 10.92 7.39 -12.59
C ASN A 176 10.28 8.78 -12.68
N GLY A 177 10.88 9.70 -13.45
CA GLY A 177 10.41 11.08 -13.59
C GLY A 177 9.10 11.24 -14.38
N VAL A 178 8.56 10.13 -14.94
CA VAL A 178 7.28 10.12 -15.65
C VAL A 178 6.43 9.04 -15.00
N SER A 179 5.32 9.44 -14.36
CA SER A 179 4.43 8.48 -13.71
C SER A 179 3.72 7.60 -14.75
N PRO A 180 3.63 6.27 -14.52
CA PRO A 180 2.81 5.40 -15.36
C PRO A 180 1.33 5.82 -15.41
N THR A 181 0.86 6.53 -14.40
CA THR A 181 -0.55 6.98 -14.32
C THR A 181 -0.91 8.01 -15.38
N LEU A 182 0.07 8.72 -15.95
CA LEU A 182 -0.17 9.71 -17.02
C LEU A 182 -0.72 9.09 -18.30
N ALA A 183 -0.52 7.79 -18.51
CA ALA A 183 -1.02 7.05 -19.66
C ALA A 183 -2.41 6.42 -19.43
N LEU A 184 -2.99 6.57 -18.23
CA LEU A 184 -4.28 6.00 -17.85
C LEU A 184 -5.43 6.93 -18.23
N GLN A 185 -6.65 6.39 -18.20
CA GLN A 185 -7.85 7.18 -18.48
C GLN A 185 -8.32 7.88 -17.21
N GLU A 186 -8.97 9.03 -17.36
CA GLU A 186 -9.50 9.82 -16.24
C GLU A 186 -10.63 9.08 -15.50
N GLU A 187 -11.31 8.18 -16.17
CA GLU A 187 -12.42 7.40 -15.64
C GLU A 187 -11.98 6.20 -14.81
N ASP A 188 -10.73 5.76 -14.94
CA ASP A 188 -10.19 4.65 -14.17
C ASP A 188 -9.95 5.07 -12.71
N PHE A 189 -10.34 4.20 -11.77
CA PHE A 189 -9.94 4.39 -10.38
C PHE A 189 -8.53 3.82 -10.18
N VAL A 190 -7.60 4.68 -9.77
CA VAL A 190 -6.17 4.34 -9.65
C VAL A 190 -5.70 4.43 -8.20
N LEU A 191 -5.29 3.30 -7.64
CA LEU A 191 -4.57 3.19 -6.38
C LEU A 191 -3.08 3.15 -6.65
N MET A 192 -2.33 4.14 -6.16
CA MET A 192 -0.88 4.20 -6.27
C MET A 192 -0.21 3.63 -5.02
N LEU A 193 0.76 2.75 -5.22
CA LEU A 193 1.67 2.25 -4.19
C LEU A 193 3.07 2.78 -4.45
N VAL A 194 3.60 3.55 -3.52
CA VAL A 194 4.93 4.17 -3.62
C VAL A 194 5.65 4.06 -2.28
N HIS A 195 6.99 3.93 -2.29
CA HIS A 195 7.71 3.89 -1.02
C HIS A 195 7.80 5.27 -0.37
N THR A 196 8.19 6.29 -1.12
CA THR A 196 8.47 7.65 -0.62
C THR A 196 7.37 8.61 -1.02
N PRO A 197 6.73 9.33 -0.06
CA PRO A 197 5.69 10.30 -0.36
C PRO A 197 6.17 11.46 -1.25
N ASP A 198 7.44 11.83 -1.18
CA ASP A 198 8.05 12.89 -2.01
C ASP A 198 7.81 12.67 -3.51
N TYR A 199 7.63 11.43 -3.95
CA TYR A 199 7.34 11.13 -5.36
C TYR A 199 6.10 11.88 -5.86
N VAL A 200 5.04 11.95 -5.08
CA VAL A 200 3.79 12.62 -5.48
C VAL A 200 3.89 14.14 -5.39
N GLU A 201 4.94 14.66 -4.73
CA GLU A 201 5.25 16.09 -4.68
C GLU A 201 6.13 16.50 -5.88
N ASP A 202 7.08 15.64 -6.26
CA ASP A 202 8.11 15.94 -7.27
C ASP A 202 7.69 15.54 -8.70
N VAL A 203 6.75 14.61 -8.84
CA VAL A 203 6.34 14.03 -10.13
C VAL A 203 4.85 14.20 -10.33
N SER A 204 4.45 14.60 -11.55
CA SER A 204 3.02 14.63 -11.88
C SER A 204 2.43 13.22 -11.83
N VAL A 205 1.43 13.04 -10.98
CA VAL A 205 0.71 11.79 -10.78
C VAL A 205 -0.77 11.94 -11.16
N ALA A 206 -1.04 12.66 -12.24
CA ALA A 206 -2.39 12.79 -12.78
C ALA A 206 -3.04 11.40 -12.94
N HIS A 207 -4.36 11.33 -12.84
CA HIS A 207 -5.14 10.08 -12.86
C HIS A 207 -4.79 9.13 -11.70
N THR A 208 -4.50 9.69 -10.51
CA THR A 208 -4.33 8.94 -9.27
C THR A 208 -5.37 9.37 -8.25
N ASP A 209 -6.19 8.44 -7.77
CA ASP A 209 -7.27 8.72 -6.80
C ASP A 209 -6.81 8.58 -5.36
N LEU A 210 -5.94 7.60 -5.09
CA LEU A 210 -5.42 7.35 -3.75
C LEU A 210 -3.96 6.89 -3.85
N ALA A 211 -3.05 7.55 -3.11
CA ALA A 211 -1.67 7.12 -2.97
C ALA A 211 -1.39 6.61 -1.55
N LEU A 212 -0.73 5.46 -1.45
CA LEU A 212 -0.23 4.87 -0.21
C LEU A 212 1.29 4.89 -0.22
N ALA A 213 1.88 5.51 0.80
CA ALA A 213 3.34 5.66 0.91
C ALA A 213 3.86 5.19 2.27
N GLY A 214 5.08 4.64 2.27
CA GLY A 214 5.88 4.27 3.43
C GLY A 214 6.87 5.36 3.84
N HIS A 215 8.12 4.95 4.14
CA HIS A 215 9.32 5.77 4.38
C HIS A 215 9.27 6.67 5.62
N THR A 216 8.19 7.39 5.84
CA THR A 216 8.06 8.36 6.96
C THR A 216 7.68 7.71 8.29
N HIS A 217 7.54 6.39 8.35
CA HIS A 217 7.14 5.64 9.55
C HIS A 217 5.85 6.18 10.21
N GLY A 218 4.91 6.66 9.39
CA GLY A 218 3.65 7.25 9.88
C GLY A 218 3.83 8.61 10.55
N GLY A 219 4.83 9.39 10.14
CA GLY A 219 5.16 10.70 10.69
C GLY A 219 5.99 10.64 11.98
N GLN A 220 6.64 9.51 12.25
CA GLN A 220 7.61 9.42 13.34
C GLN A 220 8.87 10.20 12.96
N VAL A 221 9.09 11.34 13.60
CA VAL A 221 10.37 12.06 13.55
C VAL A 221 11.36 11.25 14.38
N SER A 222 12.43 10.80 13.77
CA SER A 222 13.54 10.10 14.43
C SER A 222 14.56 11.08 14.95
#